data_b92289be7c900447a55d259eaff034c7
#
_entry.id   b92289be7c900447a55d259eaff034c7
#
_cell.length_a   1.000
_cell.length_b   1.000
_cell.length_c   1.000
_cell.angle_alpha   90.00
_cell.angle_beta   90.00
_cell.angle_gamma   90.00
#
_symmetry.space_group_name_H-M   'P 1'
#
loop_
_entity.id
_entity.type
_entity.pdbx_description
1 polymer ?
#
loop_
_entity_poly.entity_id
_entity_poly.type
_entity_poly.pdbx_seq_one_letter_code
_entity_poly.pdbx_strand_id
1 'polypeptide(L)'
;RALTCTLVAVVVFSLLIVPVTLWLGAGNVWVTVVSYVLLLALGVPYCMVIMDYMLGERRDFWCSLKRMKDGYQYWGAFFIILFCGGLIMGVLAAVSWLPAGILAYAGHASLMGVLEGDATDLPSYVPALVVFFFMLASVIANVFSWLTLFPLSYLYGSVEARKQEKASFEE
;
A
#
# COMPACT_ATOMS: atom_id res chain seq x y z
N ARG A 1 -6.36 13.95 10.46
CA ARG A 1 -6.79 12.56 10.62
C ARG A 1 -6.04 11.62 9.66
N ALA A 2 -6.11 11.82 8.34
CA ALA A 2 -5.41 10.98 7.38
C ALA A 2 -3.90 10.91 7.67
N LEU A 3 -3.27 12.04 7.93
CA LEU A 3 -1.83 12.14 8.22
C LEU A 3 -1.46 11.41 9.53
N THR A 4 -2.31 11.48 10.58
CA THR A 4 -2.11 10.73 11.82
C THR A 4 -2.25 9.23 11.61
N CYS A 5 -3.24 8.78 10.83
CA CYS A 5 -3.41 7.37 10.50
C CYS A 5 -2.23 6.81 9.71
N THR A 6 -1.79 7.54 8.66
CA THR A 6 -0.64 7.11 7.86
C THR A 6 0.64 7.08 8.69
N LEU A 7 0.87 8.09 9.54
CA LEU A 7 2.05 8.15 10.40
C LEU A 7 2.06 7.00 11.42
N VAL A 8 0.93 6.72 12.07
CA VAL A 8 0.81 5.58 12.99
C VAL A 8 1.01 4.25 12.26
N ALA A 9 0.40 4.08 11.07
CA ALA A 9 0.59 2.89 10.26
C ALA A 9 2.07 2.70 9.90
N VAL A 10 2.72 3.73 9.36
CA VAL A 10 4.15 3.66 8.99
C VAL A 10 5.02 3.33 10.19
N VAL A 11 4.77 3.96 11.35
CA VAL A 11 5.55 3.69 12.57
C VAL A 11 5.32 2.25 13.07
N VAL A 12 4.07 1.79 13.14
CA VAL A 12 3.75 0.43 13.62
C VAL A 12 4.32 -0.62 12.66
N PHE A 13 4.15 -0.45 11.35
CA PHE A 13 4.66 -1.40 10.37
C PHE A 13 6.18 -1.38 10.28
N SER A 14 6.83 -0.21 10.36
CA SER A 14 8.30 -0.14 10.39
C SER A 14 8.87 -0.74 11.67
N LEU A 15 8.26 -0.52 12.83
CA LEU A 15 8.67 -1.14 14.09
C LEU A 15 8.50 -2.66 14.09
N LEU A 16 7.57 -3.21 13.32
CA LEU A 16 7.40 -4.66 13.20
C LEU A 16 8.32 -5.27 12.14
N ILE A 17 8.43 -4.65 10.97
CA ILE A 17 9.15 -5.22 9.83
C ILE A 17 10.67 -5.03 9.95
N VAL A 18 11.12 -3.83 10.34
CA VAL A 18 12.56 -3.51 10.39
C VAL A 18 13.33 -4.41 11.36
N PRO A 19 12.90 -4.62 12.63
CA PRO A 19 13.60 -5.53 13.52
C PRO A 19 13.60 -6.98 13.03
N VAL A 20 12.48 -7.43 12.44
CA VAL A 20 12.36 -8.79 11.93
C VAL A 20 13.31 -9.01 10.75
N THR A 21 13.40 -8.06 9.82
CA THR A 21 14.31 -8.15 8.67
C THR A 21 15.78 -8.02 9.07
N LEU A 22 16.11 -7.15 10.03
CA LEU A 22 17.48 -6.97 10.52
C LEU A 22 17.95 -8.14 11.38
N TRP A 23 17.09 -8.68 12.23
CA TRP A 23 17.49 -9.72 13.21
C TRP A 23 17.62 -11.11 12.59
N LEU A 24 16.85 -11.39 11.56
CA LEU A 24 16.82 -12.70 10.92
C LEU A 24 17.64 -12.79 9.62
N GLY A 25 18.25 -11.67 9.21
CA GLY A 25 19.13 -11.60 8.05
C GLY A 25 18.41 -11.52 6.71
N ALA A 26 18.82 -10.60 5.88
CA ALA A 26 18.22 -10.25 4.60
C ALA A 26 18.30 -11.34 3.50
N GLY A 27 18.45 -12.61 3.85
CA GLY A 27 18.54 -13.71 2.89
C GLY A 27 17.65 -14.92 3.21
N ASN A 28 16.92 -14.90 4.33
CA ASN A 28 16.11 -16.04 4.72
C ASN A 28 14.67 -15.91 4.22
N VAL A 29 14.30 -16.72 3.23
CA VAL A 29 12.97 -16.72 2.61
C VAL A 29 11.85 -16.90 3.65
N TRP A 30 12.07 -17.73 4.68
CA TRP A 30 11.07 -18.00 5.72
C TRP A 30 10.75 -16.75 6.55
N VAL A 31 11.73 -15.93 6.81
CA VAL A 31 11.56 -14.67 7.54
C VAL A 31 10.71 -13.69 6.74
N THR A 32 10.99 -13.60 5.46
CA THR A 32 10.20 -12.78 4.54
C THR A 32 8.75 -13.23 4.51
N VAL A 33 8.51 -14.54 4.40
CA VAL A 33 7.15 -15.10 4.42
C VAL A 33 6.44 -14.81 5.74
N VAL A 34 7.08 -15.05 6.89
CA VAL A 34 6.49 -14.76 8.20
C VAL A 34 6.17 -13.28 8.36
N SER A 35 7.05 -12.39 7.91
CA SER A 35 6.82 -10.94 7.95
C SER A 35 5.60 -10.53 7.12
N TYR A 36 5.44 -11.07 5.91
CA TYR A 36 4.26 -10.81 5.08
C TYR A 36 2.96 -11.34 5.70
N VAL A 37 3.00 -12.54 6.30
CA VAL A 37 1.84 -13.12 7.00
C VAL A 37 1.43 -12.26 8.19
N LEU A 38 2.38 -11.79 9.00
CA LEU A 38 2.12 -10.88 10.11
C LEU A 38 1.55 -9.54 9.62
N LEU A 39 2.10 -9.01 8.54
CA LEU A 39 1.64 -7.76 7.94
C LEU A 39 0.19 -7.88 7.44
N LEU A 40 -0.17 -9.00 6.81
CA LEU A 40 -1.54 -9.28 6.39
C LEU A 40 -2.47 -9.49 7.59
N ALA A 41 -2.05 -10.27 8.58
CA ALA A 41 -2.84 -10.57 9.76
C ALA A 41 -3.20 -9.32 10.58
N LEU A 42 -2.30 -8.36 10.66
CA LEU A 42 -2.51 -7.09 11.39
C LEU A 42 -3.02 -5.97 10.48
N GLY A 43 -2.54 -5.89 9.24
CA GLY A 43 -2.87 -4.81 8.31
C GLY A 43 -4.33 -4.84 7.85
N VAL A 44 -4.86 -6.03 7.61
CA VAL A 44 -6.26 -6.17 7.17
C VAL A 44 -7.25 -5.67 8.24
N PRO A 45 -7.19 -6.13 9.51
CA PRO A 45 -8.06 -5.59 10.56
C PRO A 45 -7.82 -4.10 10.85
N TYR A 46 -6.59 -3.63 10.65
CA TYR A 46 -6.24 -2.21 10.83
C TYR A 46 -6.97 -1.29 9.83
N CYS A 47 -7.32 -1.80 8.64
CA CYS A 47 -8.15 -1.04 7.69
C CYS A 47 -9.50 -0.63 8.30
N MET A 48 -10.11 -1.49 9.12
CA MET A 48 -11.36 -1.15 9.83
C MET A 48 -11.15 0.01 10.82
N VAL A 49 -10.03 0.01 11.53
CA VAL A 49 -9.65 1.09 12.45
C VAL A 49 -9.47 2.41 11.71
N ILE A 50 -8.78 2.38 10.55
CA ILE A 50 -8.58 3.56 9.72
C ILE A 50 -9.92 4.12 9.24
N MET A 51 -10.80 3.25 8.72
CA MET A 51 -12.11 3.67 8.21
C MET A 51 -12.98 4.24 9.33
N ASP A 52 -13.02 3.61 10.50
CA ASP A 52 -13.75 4.11 11.67
C ASP A 52 -13.22 5.48 12.13
N TYR A 53 -11.92 5.66 12.17
CA TYR A 53 -11.31 6.93 12.56
C TYR A 53 -11.53 8.04 11.52
N MET A 54 -11.58 7.71 10.24
CA MET A 54 -11.77 8.69 9.16
C MET A 54 -13.22 9.05 8.95
N LEU A 55 -14.11 8.07 8.93
CA LEU A 55 -15.53 8.21 8.56
C LEU A 55 -16.46 8.23 9.77
N GLY A 56 -16.04 7.64 10.89
CA GLY A 56 -16.82 7.58 12.11
C GLY A 56 -16.99 8.95 12.78
N GLU A 57 -18.05 9.10 13.55
CA GLU A 57 -18.35 10.32 14.33
C GLU A 57 -17.37 10.50 15.49
N ARG A 58 -16.79 9.41 15.98
CA ARG A 58 -15.86 9.41 17.11
C ARG A 58 -14.50 9.97 16.68
N ARG A 59 -13.99 10.90 17.50
CA ARG A 59 -12.73 11.60 17.21
C ARG A 59 -11.50 10.95 17.86
N ASP A 60 -11.69 9.92 18.69
CA ASP A 60 -10.62 9.31 19.46
C ASP A 60 -10.07 8.06 18.78
N PHE A 61 -8.78 8.11 18.42
CA PHE A 61 -8.06 6.99 17.82
C PHE A 61 -8.11 5.73 18.70
N TRP A 62 -8.00 5.87 20.02
CA TRP A 62 -8.05 4.74 20.96
C TRP A 62 -9.41 4.04 20.98
N CYS A 63 -10.49 4.77 20.75
CA CYS A 63 -11.82 4.18 20.61
C CYS A 63 -11.94 3.39 19.31
N SER A 64 -11.40 3.91 18.21
CA SER A 64 -11.38 3.22 16.92
C SER A 64 -10.49 1.96 16.95
N LEU A 65 -9.43 1.97 17.76
CA LEU A 65 -8.55 0.79 17.92
C LEU A 65 -9.30 -0.41 18.53
N LYS A 66 -10.29 -0.18 19.40
CA LYS A 66 -11.14 -1.26 19.95
C LYS A 66 -11.94 -1.98 18.85
N ARG A 67 -12.23 -1.31 17.74
CA ARG A 67 -12.91 -1.88 16.57
C ARG A 67 -12.05 -2.82 15.73
N MET A 68 -10.77 -2.96 16.04
CA MET A 68 -9.90 -3.96 15.42
C MET A 68 -10.49 -5.38 15.56
N LYS A 69 -11.23 -5.66 16.64
CA LYS A 69 -11.95 -6.92 16.84
C LYS A 69 -13.01 -7.16 15.74
N ASP A 70 -13.71 -6.11 15.32
CA ASP A 70 -14.67 -6.17 14.23
C ASP A 70 -13.98 -6.42 12.89
N GLY A 71 -12.81 -5.82 12.69
CA GLY A 71 -11.95 -6.07 11.54
C GLY A 71 -11.56 -7.54 11.42
N TYR A 72 -11.28 -8.23 12.53
CA TYR A 72 -11.02 -9.68 12.52
C TYR A 72 -12.28 -10.49 12.14
N GLN A 73 -13.46 -10.08 12.58
CA GLN A 73 -14.71 -10.76 12.24
C GLN A 73 -15.00 -10.71 10.74
N TYR A 74 -14.68 -9.60 10.08
CA TYR A 74 -14.88 -9.40 8.63
C TYR A 74 -13.57 -9.50 7.82
N TRP A 75 -12.53 -10.12 8.40
CA TRP A 75 -11.19 -10.20 7.83
C TRP A 75 -11.18 -10.67 6.37
N GLY A 76 -11.96 -11.72 6.05
CA GLY A 76 -12.03 -12.26 4.70
C GLY A 76 -12.55 -11.25 3.66
N ALA A 77 -13.58 -10.47 4.01
CA ALA A 77 -14.13 -9.46 3.10
C ALA A 77 -13.14 -8.31 2.86
N PHE A 78 -12.50 -7.80 3.91
CA PHE A 78 -11.45 -6.79 3.80
C PHE A 78 -10.25 -7.31 3.01
N PHE A 79 -9.83 -8.57 3.25
CA PHE A 79 -8.73 -9.20 2.53
C PHE A 79 -9.00 -9.29 1.03
N ILE A 80 -10.20 -9.76 0.63
CA ILE A 80 -10.58 -9.87 -0.80
C ILE A 80 -10.53 -8.49 -1.48
N ILE A 81 -11.08 -7.46 -0.85
CA ILE A 81 -11.07 -6.10 -1.40
C ILE A 81 -9.65 -5.57 -1.54
N LEU A 82 -8.81 -5.76 -0.52
CA LEU A 82 -7.42 -5.34 -0.56
C LEU A 82 -6.61 -6.13 -1.60
N PHE A 83 -6.86 -7.43 -1.71
CA PHE A 83 -6.19 -8.28 -2.67
C PHE A 83 -6.57 -7.93 -4.11
N CYS A 84 -7.87 -7.84 -4.43
CA CYS A 84 -8.33 -7.45 -5.76
C CYS A 84 -7.92 -6.01 -6.10
N GLY A 85 -8.07 -5.08 -5.16
CA GLY A 85 -7.60 -3.71 -5.31
C GLY A 85 -6.09 -3.64 -5.53
N GLY A 86 -5.31 -4.38 -4.75
CA GLY A 86 -3.87 -4.48 -4.88
C GLY A 86 -3.41 -5.06 -6.22
N LEU A 87 -4.10 -6.07 -6.74
CA LEU A 87 -3.82 -6.64 -8.08
C LEU A 87 -4.07 -5.59 -9.17
N ILE A 88 -5.22 -4.93 -9.15
CA ILE A 88 -5.54 -3.89 -10.13
C ILE A 88 -4.52 -2.75 -10.04
N MET A 89 -4.21 -2.30 -8.84
CA MET A 89 -3.21 -1.26 -8.59
C MET A 89 -1.81 -1.68 -9.03
N GLY A 90 -1.43 -2.94 -8.79
CA GLY A 90 -0.15 -3.49 -9.22
C GLY A 90 0.01 -3.47 -10.73
N VAL A 91 -1.02 -3.88 -11.47
CA VAL A 91 -1.02 -3.84 -12.94
C VAL A 91 -0.94 -2.40 -13.45
N LEU A 92 -1.77 -1.50 -12.93
CA LEU A 92 -1.77 -0.09 -13.33
C LEU A 92 -0.43 0.60 -13.00
N ALA A 93 0.13 0.32 -11.84
CA ALA A 93 1.46 0.80 -11.46
C ALA A 93 2.53 0.27 -12.42
N ALA A 94 2.55 -1.04 -12.69
CA ALA A 94 3.52 -1.64 -13.62
C ALA A 94 3.47 -0.96 -14.99
N VAL A 95 2.27 -0.78 -15.56
CA VAL A 95 2.11 -0.08 -16.85
C VAL A 95 2.60 1.36 -16.77
N SER A 96 2.29 2.08 -15.69
CA SER A 96 2.72 3.48 -15.52
C SER A 96 4.23 3.64 -15.37
N TRP A 97 4.90 2.64 -14.79
CA TRP A 97 6.35 2.65 -14.58
C TRP A 97 7.15 2.17 -15.81
N LEU A 98 6.51 1.51 -16.80
CA LEU A 98 7.19 1.00 -18.00
C LEU A 98 8.01 2.06 -18.75
N PRO A 99 7.50 3.27 -19.07
CA PRO A 99 8.30 4.26 -19.80
C PRO A 99 9.56 4.67 -19.05
N ALA A 100 9.43 4.90 -17.73
CA ALA A 100 10.57 5.25 -16.89
C ALA A 100 11.58 4.12 -16.79
N GLY A 101 11.10 2.87 -16.65
CA GLY A 101 11.95 1.68 -16.59
C GLY A 101 12.73 1.44 -17.88
N ILE A 102 12.08 1.58 -19.04
CA ILE A 102 12.73 1.43 -20.36
C ILE A 102 13.84 2.47 -20.54
N LEU A 103 13.54 3.75 -20.23
CA LEU A 103 14.52 4.81 -20.35
C LEU A 103 15.69 4.66 -19.37
N ALA A 104 15.40 4.24 -18.12
CA ALA A 104 16.44 3.98 -17.13
C ALA A 104 17.34 2.82 -17.56
N TYR A 105 16.76 1.74 -18.10
CA TYR A 105 17.50 0.61 -18.63
C TYR A 105 18.38 1.02 -19.83
N ALA A 106 17.84 1.79 -20.77
CA ALA A 106 18.60 2.33 -21.91
C ALA A 106 19.77 3.20 -21.44
N GLY A 107 19.52 4.05 -20.42
CA GLY A 107 20.58 4.86 -19.80
C GLY A 107 21.69 4.02 -19.18
N HIS A 108 21.32 2.96 -18.45
CA HIS A 108 22.30 2.04 -17.86
C HIS A 108 23.09 1.28 -18.93
N ALA A 109 22.43 0.80 -19.99
CA ALA A 109 23.06 0.09 -21.08
C ALA A 109 24.07 0.98 -21.86
N SER A 110 23.70 2.26 -22.10
CA SER A 110 24.61 3.23 -22.72
C SER A 110 25.83 3.50 -21.84
N LEU A 111 25.65 3.69 -20.52
CA LEU A 111 26.80 3.88 -19.62
C LEU A 111 27.75 2.69 -19.63
N MET A 112 27.23 1.47 -19.68
CA MET A 112 28.07 0.27 -19.80
C MET A 112 28.80 0.21 -21.14
N GLY A 113 28.14 0.54 -22.27
CA GLY A 113 28.76 0.63 -23.57
C GLY A 113 29.92 1.63 -23.61
N VAL A 114 29.74 2.80 -23.04
CA VAL A 114 30.82 3.81 -22.95
C VAL A 114 31.99 3.30 -22.12
N LEU A 115 31.76 2.56 -21.05
CA LEU A 115 32.84 1.95 -20.24
C LEU A 115 33.60 0.84 -21.02
N GLU A 116 32.95 0.19 -21.97
CA GLU A 116 33.53 -0.81 -22.85
C GLU A 116 34.20 -0.22 -24.09
N GLY A 117 34.17 1.12 -24.25
CA GLY A 117 34.83 1.84 -25.35
C GLY A 117 33.92 2.14 -26.53
N ASP A 118 32.61 1.93 -26.41
CA ASP A 118 31.65 2.33 -27.45
C ASP A 118 31.35 3.84 -27.33
N ALA A 119 31.55 4.57 -28.44
CA ALA A 119 31.37 6.02 -28.48
C ALA A 119 29.90 6.49 -28.58
N THR A 120 28.95 5.57 -28.58
CA THR A 120 27.50 5.90 -28.67
C THR A 120 26.97 6.35 -27.32
N ASP A 121 27.01 7.67 -27.08
CA ASP A 121 26.42 8.27 -25.91
C ASP A 121 24.94 8.61 -26.16
N LEU A 122 24.12 8.50 -25.12
CA LEU A 122 22.70 8.91 -25.15
C LEU A 122 22.60 10.42 -25.20
N PRO A 123 21.54 10.96 -25.88
CA PRO A 123 21.28 12.38 -25.88
C PRO A 123 21.18 12.93 -24.45
N SER A 124 21.71 14.12 -24.21
CA SER A 124 21.79 14.77 -22.90
C SER A 124 20.44 15.01 -22.21
N TYR A 125 19.35 14.96 -22.95
CA TYR A 125 17.98 15.12 -22.40
C TYR A 125 17.40 13.83 -21.79
N VAL A 126 18.00 12.66 -22.03
CA VAL A 126 17.47 11.37 -21.55
C VAL A 126 17.35 11.31 -20.01
N PRO A 127 18.33 11.74 -19.22
CA PRO A 127 18.17 11.78 -17.76
C PRO A 127 16.99 12.65 -17.30
N ALA A 128 16.74 13.79 -17.97
CA ALA A 128 15.60 14.64 -17.66
C ALA A 128 14.26 13.95 -17.97
N LEU A 129 14.19 13.19 -19.08
CA LEU A 129 13.02 12.37 -19.42
C LEU A 129 12.79 11.25 -18.41
N VAL A 130 13.82 10.59 -17.92
CA VAL A 130 13.71 9.58 -16.88
C VAL A 130 13.07 10.19 -15.65
N VAL A 131 13.57 11.31 -15.15
CA VAL A 131 13.01 12.00 -13.97
C VAL A 131 11.56 12.42 -14.22
N PHE A 132 11.24 12.95 -15.39
CA PHE A 132 9.89 13.35 -15.75
C PHE A 132 8.91 12.16 -15.70
N PHE A 133 9.25 11.02 -16.32
CA PHE A 133 8.39 9.85 -16.30
C PHE A 133 8.28 9.21 -14.91
N PHE A 134 9.33 9.25 -14.09
CA PHE A 134 9.24 8.83 -12.69
C PHE A 134 8.27 9.69 -11.89
N MET A 135 8.31 11.01 -12.04
CA MET A 135 7.37 11.93 -11.40
C MET A 135 5.95 11.66 -11.87
N LEU A 136 5.74 11.53 -13.18
CA LEU A 136 4.43 11.25 -13.76
C LEU A 136 3.85 9.92 -13.26
N ALA A 137 4.64 8.85 -13.28
CA ALA A 137 4.24 7.54 -12.77
C ALA A 137 3.88 7.59 -11.29
N SER A 138 4.64 8.35 -10.48
CA SER A 138 4.35 8.54 -9.05
C SER A 138 3.01 9.26 -8.81
N VAL A 139 2.71 10.30 -9.59
CA VAL A 139 1.42 11.00 -9.51
C VAL A 139 0.28 10.08 -9.89
N ILE A 140 0.41 9.35 -10.99
CA ILE A 140 -0.60 8.40 -11.47
C ILE A 140 -0.84 7.31 -10.42
N ALA A 141 0.22 6.71 -9.85
CA ALA A 141 0.12 5.70 -8.81
C ALA A 141 -0.60 6.23 -7.56
N ASN A 142 -0.33 7.47 -7.16
CA ASN A 142 -1.04 8.11 -6.04
C ASN A 142 -2.54 8.27 -6.35
N VAL A 143 -2.91 8.77 -7.53
CA VAL A 143 -4.32 8.92 -7.93
C VAL A 143 -5.03 7.56 -7.90
N PHE A 144 -4.43 6.52 -8.44
CA PHE A 144 -5.02 5.18 -8.42
C PHE A 144 -5.14 4.60 -7.01
N SER A 145 -4.21 4.89 -6.10
CA SER A 145 -4.29 4.41 -4.71
C SER A 145 -5.55 4.90 -3.99
N TRP A 146 -6.06 6.08 -4.35
CA TRP A 146 -7.31 6.61 -3.81
C TRP A 146 -8.53 5.78 -4.23
N LEU A 147 -8.49 5.14 -5.41
CA LEU A 147 -9.59 4.30 -5.88
C LEU A 147 -9.85 3.09 -4.96
N THR A 148 -8.81 2.59 -4.28
CA THR A 148 -8.96 1.48 -3.32
C THR A 148 -9.74 1.89 -2.06
N LEU A 149 -9.78 3.18 -1.73
CA LEU A 149 -10.53 3.68 -0.58
C LEU A 149 -12.04 3.56 -0.76
N PHE A 150 -12.56 3.66 -1.99
CA PHE A 150 -14.00 3.58 -2.25
C PHE A 150 -14.61 2.24 -1.83
N PRO A 151 -14.11 1.08 -2.31
CA PRO A 151 -14.64 -0.21 -1.89
C PRO A 151 -14.44 -0.47 -0.40
N LEU A 152 -13.36 0.02 0.21
CA LEU A 152 -13.13 -0.08 1.64
C LEU A 152 -14.15 0.74 2.44
N SER A 153 -14.45 1.97 2.02
CA SER A 153 -15.46 2.80 2.68
C SER A 153 -16.86 2.23 2.54
N TYR A 154 -17.18 1.65 1.38
CA TYR A 154 -18.45 0.96 1.15
C TYR A 154 -18.59 -0.28 2.05
N LEU A 155 -17.55 -1.09 2.17
CA LEU A 155 -17.55 -2.24 3.06
C LEU A 155 -17.73 -1.81 4.54
N TYR A 156 -17.02 -0.76 4.96
CA TYR A 156 -17.19 -0.20 6.29
C TYR A 156 -18.64 0.21 6.55
N GLY A 157 -19.26 0.96 5.64
CA GLY A 157 -20.67 1.37 5.74
C GLY A 157 -21.62 0.17 5.82
N SER A 158 -21.39 -0.89 5.03
CA SER A 158 -22.22 -2.10 5.06
C SER A 158 -22.10 -2.87 6.38
N VAL A 159 -20.91 -2.91 6.97
CA VAL A 159 -20.69 -3.53 8.30
C VAL A 159 -21.40 -2.74 9.39
N GLU A 160 -21.36 -1.41 9.33
CA GLU A 160 -22.02 -0.55 10.31
C GLU A 160 -23.54 -0.67 10.22
N ALA A 161 -24.12 -0.68 9.01
CA ALA A 161 -25.55 -0.88 8.79
C ALA A 161 -26.04 -2.23 9.37
N ARG A 162 -25.30 -3.31 9.12
CA ARG A 162 -25.64 -4.64 9.71
C ARG A 162 -25.59 -4.67 11.24
N LYS A 163 -24.73 -3.86 11.86
CA LYS A 163 -24.67 -3.76 13.32
C LYS A 163 -25.87 -3.02 13.88
N GLN A 164 -26.28 -1.94 13.21
CA GLN A 164 -27.46 -1.17 13.60
C GLN A 164 -28.73 -2.02 13.45
N GLU A 165 -28.87 -2.78 12.36
CA GLU A 165 -29.97 -3.73 12.20
C GLU A 165 -30.03 -4.76 13.34
N LYS A 166 -28.90 -5.38 13.69
CA LYS A 166 -28.88 -6.35 14.80
C LYS A 166 -29.28 -5.72 16.13
N ALA A 167 -28.81 -4.52 16.44
CA ALA A 167 -29.18 -3.82 17.66
C ALA A 167 -30.68 -3.50 17.71
N SER A 168 -31.31 -3.18 16.57
CA SER A 168 -32.74 -2.90 16.51
C SER A 168 -33.64 -4.15 16.64
N PHE A 169 -33.09 -5.36 16.46
CA PHE A 169 -33.83 -6.61 16.70
C PHE A 169 -33.69 -7.14 18.13
N GLU A 170 -32.74 -6.60 18.90
CA GLU A 170 -32.50 -6.99 20.30
C GLU A 170 -33.26 -6.08 21.29
N GLU A 171 -33.83 -4.97 20.81
CA GLU A 171 -34.75 -4.09 21.57
C GLU A 171 -36.23 -4.54 21.42
#